data_f27618f259d4a9560f083d99aa32bfa3
#
_entry.id   f27618f259d4a9560f083d99aa32bfa3
#
_cell.length_a   1.000
_cell.length_b   1.000
_cell.length_c   1.000
_cell.angle_alpha   90.00
_cell.angle_beta   90.00
_cell.angle_gamma   90.00
#
_symmetry.space_group_name_H-M   'P 1'
#
loop_
_entity.id
_entity.type
_entity.pdbx_description
1 polymer ?
#
loop_
_entity_poly.entity_id
_entity_poly.type
_entity_poly.pdbx_seq_one_letter_code
_entity_poly.pdbx_strand_id
1 'polypeptide(L)'
;MTPSEYGSRRMLSPRVGGHKVLLGVGKPGGISYILIQLKFDIQSDRRIAQGRSCAWSDYSRKKMDYEAVIGLETHVQLSTKTKIFCSCSTTFGAEPNANTCPVCLGMPGVLPVLNLEVLNRAIKVGLAVGGKIAEWTKFDRKNYFYPDLPKGYQISQYDLPIVSGGGLDIFADNAHKTIGLTRIHMEEDAGKLVHGENMGDPSSSYVDLNRTGVPLLEIVSEPDIRSSEEARRYMDKLKTILQYLEVSDCNMEEGSLRCDANISIRPVGQKEFGTRAEIKNVNSFRFLQRAIDFEIRRQTELLNEGGTVVQETRLYDEKNDRTVSMRSKEEAHDYRYFPDPDLAPMVIGKDWVERIRATLPELPDEKAKRFMAEYELPEYDALVLCSTRATADYFEQAARGAKSPKIISNWVMGEVLRVVKETGAAPADLPVTPAMLSKMVGMIDSGAISGKIAKTVFEEMAQSGLDPEKIVEQKGLTQITDTSSIEGEVDKILAANPSQVADYKAGKDKLIGFFVGQVMRATRGKASPDMVNQILKEKLK
;
A
#
# COMPACT_ATOMS: atom_id res chain seq x y z
N MET A 1 -45.99 -14.99 -56.03
CA MET A 1 -45.28 -14.18 -57.03
C MET A 1 -43.80 -14.29 -56.72
N THR A 2 -43.06 -14.89 -57.60
CA THR A 2 -41.63 -15.20 -57.51
C THR A 2 -40.79 -13.95 -57.78
N PRO A 3 -39.66 -13.74 -57.13
CA PRO A 3 -38.75 -12.67 -57.47
C PRO A 3 -37.65 -13.22 -58.40
N SER A 4 -37.73 -12.87 -59.65
CA SER A 4 -36.63 -12.91 -60.60
C SER A 4 -36.38 -11.47 -61.10
N GLU A 5 -35.12 -11.20 -61.40
CA GLU A 5 -34.60 -10.01 -62.05
C GLU A 5 -34.22 -8.80 -61.17
N TYR A 6 -32.94 -8.83 -60.73
CA TYR A 6 -32.17 -7.58 -60.63
C TYR A 6 -30.77 -7.79 -61.20
N GLY A 7 -30.57 -7.17 -62.35
CA GLY A 7 -29.36 -7.23 -63.16
C GLY A 7 -28.16 -6.54 -62.49
N SER A 8 -27.02 -7.08 -62.78
CA SER A 8 -25.69 -6.54 -62.42
C SER A 8 -25.45 -5.15 -63.01
N ARG A 9 -25.53 -4.12 -62.24
CA ARG A 9 -24.99 -2.80 -62.62
C ARG A 9 -23.52 -2.73 -62.23
N ARG A 10 -22.64 -2.68 -63.25
CA ARG A 10 -21.25 -2.25 -63.10
C ARG A 10 -21.25 -0.76 -62.69
N MET A 11 -20.81 -0.44 -61.48
CA MET A 11 -20.47 0.93 -61.14
C MET A 11 -19.06 1.25 -61.64
N LEU A 12 -18.95 2.37 -62.31
CA LEU A 12 -17.69 2.95 -62.77
C LEU A 12 -16.85 3.38 -61.58
N SER A 13 -15.62 2.93 -61.52
CA SER A 13 -14.68 3.29 -60.47
C SER A 13 -14.05 4.67 -60.75
N PRO A 14 -14.01 5.60 -59.77
CA PRO A 14 -13.19 6.78 -59.90
C PRO A 14 -11.70 6.44 -59.75
N ARG A 15 -10.87 7.00 -60.60
CA ARG A 15 -9.40 6.93 -60.49
C ARG A 15 -8.96 8.00 -59.50
N VAL A 16 -8.30 7.58 -58.40
CA VAL A 16 -7.56 8.49 -57.54
C VAL A 16 -6.13 7.99 -57.50
N GLY A 17 -5.19 8.81 -57.99
CA GLY A 17 -3.75 8.54 -57.83
C GLY A 17 -3.18 7.32 -58.53
N GLY A 18 -3.58 7.04 -59.79
CA GLY A 18 -2.87 6.06 -60.64
C GLY A 18 -3.04 4.57 -60.32
N HIS A 19 -3.87 4.20 -59.34
CA HIS A 19 -4.04 2.80 -58.93
C HIS A 19 -5.46 2.28 -59.21
N LYS A 20 -5.56 1.01 -59.66
CA LYS A 20 -6.84 0.31 -59.86
C LYS A 20 -7.30 -0.33 -58.56
N VAL A 21 -8.50 0.03 -58.10
CA VAL A 21 -9.19 -0.61 -56.96
C VAL A 21 -10.22 -1.60 -57.51
N LEU A 22 -10.09 -2.88 -57.20
CA LEU A 22 -11.09 -3.91 -57.52
C LEU A 22 -11.95 -4.17 -56.24
N LEU A 23 -13.25 -3.85 -56.37
CA LEU A 23 -14.23 -4.18 -55.32
C LEU A 23 -14.95 -5.48 -55.70
N GLY A 24 -14.80 -6.53 -54.90
CA GLY A 24 -15.54 -7.77 -55.04
C GLY A 24 -16.45 -7.98 -53.84
N VAL A 25 -17.73 -8.24 -54.09
CA VAL A 25 -18.72 -8.60 -53.05
C VAL A 25 -18.98 -10.09 -53.16
N GLY A 26 -18.59 -10.86 -52.13
CA GLY A 26 -18.91 -12.28 -52.02
C GLY A 26 -19.79 -12.54 -50.82
N LYS A 27 -20.88 -13.29 -50.98
CA LYS A 27 -21.68 -13.85 -49.90
C LYS A 27 -21.34 -15.34 -49.72
N PRO A 28 -21.20 -15.86 -48.50
CA PRO A 28 -22.29 -16.54 -47.83
C PRO A 28 -22.26 -16.34 -46.29
N GLY A 29 -23.43 -16.23 -45.70
CA GLY A 29 -23.64 -16.34 -44.23
C GLY A 29 -23.55 -15.04 -43.47
N GLY A 30 -24.52 -14.15 -43.64
CA GLY A 30 -25.02 -13.26 -42.57
C GLY A 30 -24.21 -12.07 -42.07
N ILE A 31 -22.96 -11.89 -42.45
CA ILE A 31 -22.15 -10.73 -42.04
C ILE A 31 -21.34 -10.26 -43.25
N SER A 32 -21.50 -9.01 -43.69
CA SER A 32 -20.76 -8.42 -44.79
C SER A 32 -19.43 -7.83 -44.29
N TYR A 33 -18.33 -8.42 -44.70
CA TYR A 33 -16.98 -7.82 -44.48
C TYR A 33 -16.51 -7.17 -45.78
N ILE A 34 -15.98 -5.95 -45.67
CA ILE A 34 -15.26 -5.29 -46.75
C ILE A 34 -13.78 -5.61 -46.57
N LEU A 35 -13.23 -6.45 -47.42
CA LEU A 35 -11.78 -6.75 -47.44
C LEU A 35 -11.13 -5.80 -48.46
N ILE A 36 -10.31 -4.89 -47.97
CA ILE A 36 -9.45 -4.05 -48.82
C ILE A 36 -8.08 -4.72 -48.91
N GLN A 37 -7.79 -5.33 -50.07
CA GLN A 37 -6.49 -5.93 -50.33
C GLN A 37 -5.68 -4.98 -51.23
N LEU A 38 -4.68 -4.30 -50.65
CA LEU A 38 -3.73 -3.49 -51.43
C LEU A 38 -2.60 -4.39 -51.94
N LYS A 39 -2.55 -4.61 -53.27
CA LYS A 39 -1.37 -5.21 -53.92
C LYS A 39 -0.47 -4.08 -54.42
N PHE A 40 0.74 -4.05 -53.91
CA PHE A 40 1.80 -3.22 -54.48
C PHE A 40 2.54 -4.01 -55.56
N ASP A 41 2.43 -3.61 -56.82
CA ASP A 41 3.27 -4.09 -57.89
C ASP A 41 4.55 -3.24 -57.93
N ILE A 42 5.65 -3.82 -57.52
CA ILE A 42 6.98 -3.24 -57.71
C ILE A 42 7.48 -3.73 -59.07
N GLN A 43 7.20 -3.00 -60.15
CA GLN A 43 7.96 -3.13 -61.39
C GLN A 43 9.13 -2.15 -61.35
N SER A 44 10.30 -2.73 -61.38
CA SER A 44 11.59 -2.07 -61.49
C SER A 44 11.72 -1.22 -62.74
N ASP A 45 11.77 0.09 -62.62
CA ASP A 45 12.28 0.98 -63.66
C ASP A 45 13.75 1.31 -63.32
N ARG A 46 14.65 0.57 -64.01
CA ARG A 46 16.08 0.87 -64.03
C ARG A 46 16.31 1.93 -65.12
N ARG A 47 16.30 3.20 -64.68
CA ARG A 47 17.00 4.34 -65.34
C ARG A 47 16.80 5.58 -64.55
N ILE A 48 17.75 5.91 -63.75
CA ILE A 48 18.34 7.23 -63.43
C ILE A 48 19.29 7.00 -62.25
N ALA A 49 20.47 6.51 -62.60
CA ALA A 49 21.64 6.65 -61.75
C ALA A 49 22.45 7.83 -62.27
N GLN A 50 22.26 9.00 -61.72
CA GLN A 50 23.28 10.06 -61.65
C GLN A 50 22.86 11.18 -60.70
N GLY A 51 23.51 11.20 -59.56
CA GLY A 51 23.93 12.40 -58.86
C GLY A 51 22.91 13.35 -58.32
N ARG A 52 22.33 13.04 -57.13
CA ARG A 52 22.15 14.01 -56.05
C ARG A 52 22.05 13.20 -54.74
N SER A 53 23.09 13.24 -53.93
CA SER A 53 23.03 12.80 -52.56
C SER A 53 22.05 13.71 -51.81
N CYS A 54 20.77 13.32 -51.76
CA CYS A 54 19.91 13.80 -50.70
C CYS A 54 20.42 13.17 -49.41
N ALA A 55 21.10 13.95 -48.61
CA ALA A 55 21.34 13.61 -47.24
C ALA A 55 19.97 13.35 -46.58
N TRP A 56 19.59 12.10 -46.47
CA TRP A 56 18.64 11.69 -45.44
C TRP A 56 19.37 11.95 -44.13
N SER A 57 19.16 13.13 -43.56
CA SER A 57 19.54 13.40 -42.20
C SER A 57 18.91 12.30 -41.38
N ASP A 58 19.74 11.50 -40.77
CA ASP A 58 19.42 10.64 -39.64
C ASP A 58 18.70 11.51 -38.59
N TYR A 59 17.39 11.65 -38.73
CA TYR A 59 16.53 12.08 -37.63
C TYR A 59 16.40 10.85 -36.73
N SER A 60 17.50 10.48 -36.08
CA SER A 60 17.41 9.76 -34.82
C SER A 60 16.63 10.70 -33.92
N ARG A 61 15.30 10.49 -33.80
CA ARG A 61 14.48 11.18 -32.81
C ARG A 61 15.18 10.92 -31.49
N LYS A 62 15.82 11.94 -30.95
CA LYS A 62 16.43 11.91 -29.64
C LYS A 62 15.30 11.50 -28.72
N LYS A 63 15.39 10.32 -28.12
CA LYS A 63 14.43 9.84 -27.14
C LYS A 63 14.35 10.93 -26.08
N MET A 64 13.17 11.53 -25.91
CA MET A 64 13.01 12.62 -24.96
C MET A 64 12.90 12.00 -23.58
N ASP A 65 13.59 12.54 -22.60
CA ASP A 65 13.49 12.14 -21.22
C ASP A 65 12.24 12.78 -20.60
N TYR A 66 11.37 11.96 -20.04
CA TYR A 66 10.14 12.38 -19.39
C TYR A 66 10.23 12.17 -17.89
N GLU A 67 9.57 13.04 -17.13
CA GLU A 67 9.28 12.85 -15.71
C GLU A 67 7.79 12.60 -15.49
N ALA A 68 7.46 11.72 -14.56
CA ALA A 68 6.09 11.50 -14.14
C ALA A 68 5.62 12.61 -13.20
N VAL A 69 4.34 12.95 -13.30
CA VAL A 69 3.62 13.84 -12.37
C VAL A 69 2.37 13.10 -11.91
N ILE A 70 2.33 12.79 -10.62
CA ILE A 70 1.34 11.90 -10.04
C ILE A 70 0.67 12.59 -8.85
N GLY A 71 -0.66 12.59 -8.83
CA GLY A 71 -1.50 12.95 -7.70
C GLY A 71 -2.37 11.78 -7.30
N LEU A 72 -2.62 11.62 -6.01
CA LEU A 72 -3.44 10.55 -5.45
C LEU A 72 -4.70 11.11 -4.80
N GLU A 73 -5.82 10.45 -5.05
CA GLU A 73 -7.10 10.67 -4.37
C GLU A 73 -7.40 9.44 -3.52
N THR A 74 -7.43 9.62 -2.22
CA THR A 74 -7.59 8.52 -1.27
C THR A 74 -8.88 8.65 -0.50
N HIS A 75 -9.76 7.64 -0.61
CA HIS A 75 -11.01 7.56 0.13
C HIS A 75 -10.84 6.63 1.32
N VAL A 76 -11.21 7.11 2.50
CA VAL A 76 -11.05 6.42 3.77
C VAL A 76 -12.39 6.31 4.48
N GLN A 77 -12.92 5.10 4.64
CA GLN A 77 -14.08 4.89 5.50
C GLN A 77 -13.69 5.06 6.97
N LEU A 78 -14.48 5.83 7.70
CA LEU A 78 -14.24 6.08 9.12
C LEU A 78 -14.90 4.99 9.98
N SER A 79 -14.16 4.47 10.94
CA SER A 79 -14.62 3.44 11.90
C SER A 79 -15.57 4.03 12.96
N THR A 80 -16.66 4.66 12.52
CA THR A 80 -17.73 5.14 13.39
C THR A 80 -18.76 4.03 13.62
N LYS A 81 -19.49 4.09 14.72
CA LYS A 81 -20.55 3.09 15.01
C LYS A 81 -21.77 3.27 14.12
N THR A 82 -22.02 4.49 13.66
CA THR A 82 -23.18 4.84 12.84
C THR A 82 -22.76 5.60 11.60
N LYS A 83 -23.61 5.58 10.60
CA LYS A 83 -23.43 6.31 9.35
C LYS A 83 -23.32 7.82 9.58
N ILE A 84 -22.90 8.56 8.54
CA ILE A 84 -22.62 10.00 8.64
C ILE A 84 -23.87 10.83 8.96
N PHE A 85 -25.04 10.46 8.42
CA PHE A 85 -26.27 11.25 8.54
C PHE A 85 -27.45 10.50 9.14
N CYS A 86 -27.26 9.26 9.63
CA CYS A 86 -28.31 8.47 10.29
C CYS A 86 -27.71 7.49 11.32
N SER A 87 -28.59 6.83 12.08
CA SER A 87 -28.21 5.88 13.14
C SER A 87 -27.94 4.44 12.66
N CYS A 88 -28.01 4.16 11.37
CA CYS A 88 -27.71 2.81 10.86
C CYS A 88 -26.26 2.41 11.15
N SER A 89 -26.04 1.13 11.41
CA SER A 89 -24.72 0.58 11.65
C SER A 89 -23.81 0.69 10.43
N THR A 90 -22.53 0.86 10.67
CA THR A 90 -21.46 0.81 9.65
C THR A 90 -20.76 -0.54 9.58
N THR A 91 -21.25 -1.55 10.33
CA THR A 91 -20.62 -2.87 10.41
C THR A 91 -20.58 -3.54 9.03
N PHE A 92 -19.36 -3.94 8.62
CA PHE A 92 -19.14 -4.69 7.38
C PHE A 92 -19.65 -6.13 7.48
N GLY A 93 -20.07 -6.73 6.35
CA GLY A 93 -20.45 -8.14 6.27
C GLY A 93 -21.85 -8.48 6.77
N ALA A 94 -22.71 -7.49 7.05
CA ALA A 94 -24.12 -7.72 7.32
C ALA A 94 -24.86 -8.20 6.06
N GLU A 95 -25.99 -8.90 6.24
CA GLU A 95 -26.87 -9.29 5.14
C GLU A 95 -27.23 -8.08 4.26
N PRO A 96 -27.34 -8.25 2.93
CA PRO A 96 -27.62 -7.15 2.02
C PRO A 96 -28.83 -6.33 2.45
N ASN A 97 -28.67 -5.01 2.45
CA ASN A 97 -29.70 -4.03 2.82
C ASN A 97 -30.21 -4.13 4.28
N ALA A 98 -29.52 -4.84 5.18
CA ALA A 98 -29.90 -4.93 6.59
C ALA A 98 -29.65 -3.60 7.35
N ASN A 99 -28.61 -2.87 6.98
CA ASN A 99 -28.21 -1.61 7.61
C ASN A 99 -28.74 -0.40 6.82
N THR A 100 -30.05 -0.32 6.60
CA THR A 100 -30.68 0.77 5.86
C THR A 100 -31.84 1.39 6.62
N CYS A 101 -32.12 2.67 6.37
CA CYS A 101 -33.26 3.38 6.91
C CYS A 101 -33.77 4.42 5.88
N PRO A 102 -34.95 5.03 6.08
CA PRO A 102 -35.46 6.05 5.17
C PRO A 102 -34.49 7.18 4.86
N VAL A 103 -33.61 7.57 5.81
CA VAL A 103 -32.63 8.65 5.60
C VAL A 103 -31.58 8.25 4.58
N CYS A 104 -30.86 7.12 4.79
CA CYS A 104 -29.82 6.70 3.84
C CYS A 104 -30.40 6.21 2.50
N LEU A 105 -31.67 5.82 2.47
CA LEU A 105 -32.40 5.51 1.23
C LEU A 105 -32.90 6.76 0.49
N GLY A 106 -32.81 7.95 1.10
CA GLY A 106 -33.25 9.20 0.49
C GLY A 106 -34.75 9.30 0.25
N MET A 107 -35.57 8.72 1.14
CA MET A 107 -37.01 8.75 1.01
C MET A 107 -37.56 10.20 1.19
N PRO A 108 -38.66 10.58 0.54
CA PRO A 108 -39.23 11.92 0.67
C PRO A 108 -39.51 12.31 2.12
N GLY A 109 -39.10 13.53 2.52
CA GLY A 109 -39.36 14.09 3.84
C GLY A 109 -38.37 13.71 4.94
N VAL A 110 -37.30 12.95 4.62
CA VAL A 110 -36.24 12.66 5.58
C VAL A 110 -35.26 13.82 5.69
N LEU A 111 -34.67 13.99 6.89
CA LEU A 111 -33.67 15.00 7.16
C LEU A 111 -32.38 14.34 7.66
N PRO A 112 -31.23 14.67 7.07
CA PRO A 112 -29.92 14.16 7.53
C PRO A 112 -29.54 14.82 8.86
N VAL A 113 -28.86 14.08 9.76
CA VAL A 113 -28.29 14.58 10.99
C VAL A 113 -26.83 14.16 11.08
N LEU A 114 -25.92 15.13 11.10
CA LEU A 114 -24.49 14.86 11.13
C LEU A 114 -24.04 14.10 12.38
N ASN A 115 -23.34 13.02 12.17
CA ASN A 115 -22.63 12.30 13.22
C ASN A 115 -21.38 13.09 13.63
N LEU A 116 -21.38 13.60 14.87
CA LEU A 116 -20.30 14.43 15.39
C LEU A 116 -18.94 13.72 15.43
N GLU A 117 -18.93 12.41 15.58
CA GLU A 117 -17.69 11.64 15.61
C GLU A 117 -16.96 11.66 14.25
N VAL A 118 -17.69 11.79 13.14
CA VAL A 118 -17.09 11.98 11.80
C VAL A 118 -16.28 13.27 11.75
N LEU A 119 -16.84 14.37 12.28
CA LEU A 119 -16.15 15.65 12.34
C LEU A 119 -14.92 15.60 13.27
N ASN A 120 -15.03 14.95 14.43
CA ASN A 120 -13.91 14.75 15.34
C ASN A 120 -12.76 13.99 14.67
N ARG A 121 -13.07 12.93 13.93
CA ARG A 121 -12.08 12.11 13.20
C ARG A 121 -11.45 12.89 12.05
N ALA A 122 -12.22 13.67 11.31
CA ALA A 122 -11.71 14.54 10.25
C ALA A 122 -10.70 15.58 10.80
N ILE A 123 -11.02 16.21 11.93
CA ILE A 123 -10.12 17.15 12.61
C ILE A 123 -8.85 16.44 13.09
N LYS A 124 -8.96 15.23 13.68
CA LYS A 124 -7.78 14.43 14.07
C LYS A 124 -6.83 14.19 12.91
N VAL A 125 -7.36 13.74 11.77
CA VAL A 125 -6.56 13.50 10.56
C VAL A 125 -5.91 14.80 10.08
N GLY A 126 -6.69 15.89 10.00
CA GLY A 126 -6.16 17.19 9.59
C GLY A 126 -5.01 17.69 10.47
N LEU A 127 -5.14 17.55 11.79
CA LEU A 127 -4.09 17.92 12.74
C LEU A 127 -2.84 17.05 12.60
N ALA A 128 -3.02 15.75 12.38
CA ALA A 128 -1.91 14.80 12.25
C ALA A 128 -1.06 15.03 10.98
N VAL A 129 -1.66 15.54 9.92
CA VAL A 129 -0.95 15.87 8.67
C VAL A 129 -0.50 17.33 8.58
N GLY A 130 -0.65 18.09 9.67
CA GLY A 130 -0.28 19.51 9.69
C GLY A 130 -1.19 20.41 8.84
N GLY A 131 -2.39 19.95 8.51
CA GLY A 131 -3.37 20.72 7.74
C GLY A 131 -4.06 21.81 8.56
N LYS A 132 -4.55 22.82 7.86
CA LYS A 132 -5.34 23.92 8.44
C LYS A 132 -6.79 23.48 8.58
N ILE A 133 -7.30 23.42 9.80
CA ILE A 133 -8.70 23.15 10.09
C ILE A 133 -9.53 24.40 9.76
N ALA A 134 -10.63 24.24 9.02
CA ALA A 134 -11.55 25.30 8.68
C ALA A 134 -12.28 25.81 9.94
N GLU A 135 -12.36 27.14 10.13
CA GLU A 135 -13.18 27.74 11.19
C GLU A 135 -14.66 27.64 10.87
N TRP A 136 -14.99 27.52 9.60
CA TRP A 136 -16.35 27.38 9.08
C TRP A 136 -16.34 26.47 7.85
N THR A 137 -17.30 25.56 7.78
CA THR A 137 -17.44 24.61 6.69
C THR A 137 -18.92 24.27 6.46
N LYS A 138 -19.24 23.72 5.30
CA LYS A 138 -20.59 23.30 4.92
C LYS A 138 -20.55 22.01 4.10
N PHE A 139 -21.70 21.38 3.99
CA PHE A 139 -21.91 20.32 3.00
C PHE A 139 -22.56 20.86 1.75
N ASP A 140 -22.22 20.25 0.63
CA ASP A 140 -22.78 20.48 -0.69
C ASP A 140 -23.37 19.18 -1.25
N ARG A 141 -24.31 19.29 -2.18
CA ARG A 141 -24.83 18.15 -2.94
C ARG A 141 -24.07 18.03 -4.24
N LYS A 142 -23.40 16.87 -4.44
CA LYS A 142 -22.76 16.44 -5.68
C LYS A 142 -23.78 15.63 -6.46
N ASN A 143 -24.36 16.19 -7.52
CA ASN A 143 -25.49 15.57 -8.21
C ASN A 143 -25.01 14.64 -9.34
N TYR A 144 -25.36 13.38 -9.22
CA TYR A 144 -25.19 12.37 -10.27
C TYR A 144 -26.13 11.18 -10.02
N PHE A 145 -26.50 10.48 -11.10
CA PHE A 145 -27.46 9.38 -11.02
C PHE A 145 -26.72 8.05 -11.18
N TYR A 146 -26.86 7.21 -10.17
CA TYR A 146 -26.35 5.84 -10.20
C TYR A 146 -27.27 4.92 -9.40
N PRO A 147 -27.43 3.63 -9.75
CA PRO A 147 -28.36 2.74 -9.06
C PRO A 147 -28.09 2.58 -7.57
N ASP A 148 -26.83 2.67 -7.13
CA ASP A 148 -26.40 2.57 -5.74
C ASP A 148 -26.37 3.92 -5.00
N LEU A 149 -26.88 4.98 -5.63
CA LEU A 149 -27.03 6.31 -5.03
C LEU A 149 -28.52 6.72 -5.07
N PRO A 150 -29.38 6.18 -4.18
CA PRO A 150 -30.83 6.31 -4.29
C PRO A 150 -31.36 7.75 -4.21
N LYS A 151 -30.62 8.67 -3.57
CA LYS A 151 -30.96 10.09 -3.48
C LYS A 151 -30.75 10.84 -4.80
N GLY A 152 -29.94 10.30 -5.73
CA GLY A 152 -29.54 11.00 -6.93
C GLY A 152 -28.47 12.08 -6.70
N TYR A 153 -27.97 12.21 -5.48
CA TYR A 153 -26.83 13.06 -5.10
C TYR A 153 -26.05 12.44 -3.94
N GLN A 154 -24.77 12.79 -3.84
CA GLN A 154 -23.90 12.50 -2.72
C GLN A 154 -23.71 13.77 -1.90
N ILE A 155 -23.86 13.69 -0.58
CA ILE A 155 -23.51 14.78 0.32
C ILE A 155 -21.99 14.74 0.52
N SER A 156 -21.33 15.85 0.18
CA SER A 156 -19.88 16.01 0.19
C SER A 156 -19.50 17.45 0.56
N GLN A 157 -18.23 17.82 0.49
CA GLN A 157 -17.76 19.21 0.65
C GLN A 157 -17.02 19.62 -0.62
N TYR A 158 -17.34 20.75 -1.20
CA TYR A 158 -16.77 21.21 -2.45
C TYR A 158 -15.77 22.37 -2.27
N ASP A 159 -16.28 23.58 -2.01
CA ASP A 159 -15.49 24.82 -1.92
C ASP A 159 -14.93 25.10 -0.51
N LEU A 160 -15.51 24.48 0.52
CA LEU A 160 -15.14 24.67 1.92
C LEU A 160 -14.83 23.33 2.60
N PRO A 161 -13.74 22.65 2.22
CA PRO A 161 -13.33 21.41 2.86
C PRO A 161 -12.98 21.63 4.34
N ILE A 162 -13.14 20.60 5.16
CA ILE A 162 -12.81 20.66 6.59
C ILE A 162 -11.33 20.92 6.84
N VAL A 163 -10.45 20.46 5.94
CA VAL A 163 -8.99 20.65 6.05
C VAL A 163 -8.45 21.12 4.70
N SER A 164 -7.57 22.10 4.73
CA SER A 164 -6.79 22.55 3.59
C SER A 164 -5.29 22.51 3.87
N GLY A 165 -4.53 22.14 2.86
CA GLY A 165 -3.07 21.99 2.99
C GLY A 165 -2.66 20.85 3.91
N GLY A 166 -1.41 20.91 4.39
CA GLY A 166 -0.73 19.85 5.11
C GLY A 166 0.20 19.05 4.21
N GLY A 167 0.78 17.99 4.74
CA GLY A 167 1.69 17.15 3.96
C GLY A 167 2.15 15.91 4.71
N LEU A 168 2.77 15.00 3.99
CA LEU A 168 3.37 13.77 4.51
C LEU A 168 4.82 13.67 4.07
N ASP A 169 5.71 13.50 5.05
CA ASP A 169 7.11 13.24 4.79
C ASP A 169 7.31 11.75 4.49
N ILE A 170 7.88 11.47 3.33
CA ILE A 170 8.21 10.11 2.89
C ILE A 170 9.72 9.97 2.69
N PHE A 171 10.20 8.74 2.77
CA PHE A 171 11.55 8.36 2.37
C PHE A 171 11.44 7.36 1.22
N ALA A 172 11.83 7.80 0.03
CA ALA A 172 11.82 6.99 -1.19
C ALA A 172 13.04 7.34 -2.05
N ASP A 173 13.52 6.40 -2.84
CA ASP A 173 14.63 6.62 -3.77
C ASP A 173 15.89 7.24 -3.09
N ASN A 174 16.15 6.86 -1.83
CA ASN A 174 17.22 7.37 -0.96
C ASN A 174 17.14 8.89 -0.65
N ALA A 175 15.95 9.48 -0.72
CA ALA A 175 15.72 10.89 -0.41
C ALA A 175 14.49 11.09 0.48
N HIS A 176 14.56 12.11 1.34
CA HIS A 176 13.39 12.61 2.04
C HIS A 176 12.64 13.59 1.14
N LYS A 177 11.32 13.48 1.15
CA LYS A 177 10.43 14.32 0.36
C LYS A 177 9.12 14.53 1.07
N THR A 178 8.64 15.77 1.10
CA THR A 178 7.28 16.07 1.56
C THR A 178 6.34 16.05 0.37
N ILE A 179 5.27 15.27 0.47
CA ILE A 179 4.15 15.29 -0.48
C ILE A 179 3.06 16.16 0.13
N GLY A 180 2.74 17.26 -0.55
CA GLY A 180 1.70 18.18 -0.12
C GLY A 180 0.30 17.58 -0.20
N LEU A 181 -0.61 18.10 0.61
CA LEU A 181 -2.03 17.82 0.53
C LEU A 181 -2.77 19.06 0.08
N THR A 182 -3.66 18.91 -0.89
CA THR A 182 -4.54 19.98 -1.34
C THR A 182 -5.65 20.20 -0.33
N ARG A 183 -6.33 19.11 0.05
CA ARG A 183 -7.47 19.13 0.97
C ARG A 183 -7.80 17.77 1.55
N ILE A 184 -8.55 17.78 2.64
CA ILE A 184 -9.31 16.65 3.16
C ILE A 184 -10.74 17.11 3.33
N HIS A 185 -11.69 16.36 2.80
CA HIS A 185 -13.10 16.67 2.95
C HIS A 185 -13.93 15.46 3.36
N MET A 186 -15.05 15.73 4.01
CA MET A 186 -16.00 14.71 4.48
C MET A 186 -17.05 14.47 3.40
N GLU A 187 -17.41 13.22 3.21
CA GLU A 187 -18.48 12.81 2.33
C GLU A 187 -19.15 11.50 2.79
N GLU A 188 -20.26 11.15 2.19
CA GLU A 188 -20.90 9.85 2.38
C GLU A 188 -20.50 8.87 1.27
N ASP A 189 -20.36 7.59 1.61
CA ASP A 189 -20.14 6.56 0.60
C ASP A 189 -21.44 6.21 -0.14
N ALA A 190 -21.32 5.78 -1.40
CA ALA A 190 -22.41 5.21 -2.18
C ALA A 190 -22.64 3.74 -1.79
N GLY A 191 -23.72 3.14 -2.25
CA GLY A 191 -24.00 1.72 -2.11
C GLY A 191 -23.04 0.86 -2.92
N LYS A 192 -23.38 -0.43 -3.02
CA LYS A 192 -22.60 -1.40 -3.80
C LYS A 192 -23.49 -1.98 -4.90
N LEU A 193 -23.03 -1.85 -6.15
CA LEU A 193 -23.65 -2.54 -7.28
C LEU A 193 -23.01 -3.93 -7.43
N VAL A 194 -23.83 -4.99 -7.43
CA VAL A 194 -23.41 -6.37 -7.59
C VAL A 194 -23.95 -6.89 -8.92
N HIS A 195 -23.07 -7.22 -9.85
CA HIS A 195 -23.47 -7.80 -11.13
C HIS A 195 -23.93 -9.23 -10.96
N GLY A 196 -25.08 -9.58 -11.56
CA GLY A 196 -25.75 -10.85 -11.38
C GLY A 196 -25.02 -12.05 -11.98
N GLU A 197 -23.98 -11.84 -12.79
CA GLU A 197 -23.09 -12.90 -13.27
C GLU A 197 -22.55 -13.77 -12.13
N ASN A 198 -22.23 -13.14 -11.00
CA ASN A 198 -21.75 -13.81 -9.79
C ASN A 198 -22.86 -14.53 -9.00
N MET A 199 -24.13 -14.29 -9.36
CA MET A 199 -25.31 -14.86 -8.70
C MET A 199 -26.13 -15.78 -9.62
N GLY A 200 -25.57 -16.11 -10.80
CA GLY A 200 -26.21 -16.99 -11.78
C GLY A 200 -27.30 -16.33 -12.63
N ASP A 201 -27.44 -15.00 -12.57
CA ASP A 201 -28.37 -14.23 -13.41
C ASP A 201 -27.65 -13.05 -14.10
N PRO A 202 -26.98 -13.30 -15.25
CA PRO A 202 -26.21 -12.28 -15.94
C PRO A 202 -27.04 -11.11 -16.50
N SER A 203 -28.37 -11.24 -16.51
CA SER A 203 -29.28 -10.21 -17.01
C SER A 203 -29.64 -9.16 -15.96
N SER A 204 -29.32 -9.39 -14.70
CA SER A 204 -29.70 -8.55 -13.57
C SER A 204 -28.49 -7.91 -12.90
N SER A 205 -28.73 -6.80 -12.21
CA SER A 205 -27.80 -6.19 -11.25
C SER A 205 -28.53 -5.97 -9.94
N TYR A 206 -27.86 -6.25 -8.84
CA TYR A 206 -28.39 -6.13 -7.49
C TYR A 206 -27.75 -4.94 -6.80
N VAL A 207 -28.49 -4.26 -5.93
CA VAL A 207 -28.01 -3.11 -5.18
C VAL A 207 -28.02 -3.42 -3.69
N ASP A 208 -26.86 -3.33 -3.08
CA ASP A 208 -26.68 -3.39 -1.62
C ASP A 208 -26.40 -1.99 -1.08
N LEU A 209 -27.31 -1.46 -0.29
CA LEU A 209 -27.26 -0.12 0.28
C LEU A 209 -26.71 -0.09 1.72
N ASN A 210 -26.16 -1.20 2.22
CA ASN A 210 -25.50 -1.22 3.53
C ASN A 210 -24.38 -0.20 3.63
N ARG A 211 -23.63 0.00 2.53
CA ARG A 211 -22.53 0.98 2.48
C ARG A 211 -23.01 2.42 2.29
N THR A 212 -24.19 2.65 1.71
CA THR A 212 -24.73 4.00 1.47
C THR A 212 -24.77 4.80 2.76
N GLY A 213 -24.12 5.97 2.76
CA GLY A 213 -24.04 6.83 3.94
C GLY A 213 -22.98 6.43 4.97
N VAL A 214 -22.12 5.44 4.70
CA VAL A 214 -20.92 5.20 5.52
C VAL A 214 -20.00 6.43 5.40
N PRO A 215 -19.48 6.95 6.53
CA PRO A 215 -18.66 8.15 6.50
C PRO A 215 -17.34 7.94 5.76
N LEU A 216 -17.00 8.83 4.85
CA LEU A 216 -15.74 8.90 4.14
C LEU A 216 -14.98 10.19 4.44
N LEU A 217 -13.66 10.08 4.39
CA LEU A 217 -12.77 11.20 4.10
C LEU A 217 -12.15 10.99 2.72
N GLU A 218 -12.22 11.99 1.87
CA GLU A 218 -11.42 12.06 0.65
C GLU A 218 -10.19 12.93 0.93
N ILE A 219 -9.01 12.35 0.75
CA ILE A 219 -7.70 12.97 0.96
C ILE A 219 -7.05 13.13 -0.40
N VAL A 220 -6.85 14.38 -0.82
CA VAL A 220 -6.30 14.71 -2.14
C VAL A 220 -4.88 15.23 -1.96
N SER A 221 -3.92 14.56 -2.59
CA SER A 221 -2.52 15.01 -2.60
C SER A 221 -2.29 16.10 -3.65
N GLU A 222 -1.26 16.92 -3.44
CA GLU A 222 -0.65 17.69 -4.53
C GLU A 222 0.01 16.74 -5.55
N PRO A 223 0.19 17.14 -6.82
CA PRO A 223 0.83 16.31 -7.85
C PRO A 223 2.36 16.34 -7.71
N ASP A 224 2.85 16.08 -6.51
CA ASP A 224 4.28 16.12 -6.16
C ASP A 224 4.99 14.80 -6.39
N ILE A 225 4.26 13.70 -6.47
CA ILE A 225 4.80 12.34 -6.60
C ILE A 225 5.41 12.17 -8.00
N ARG A 226 6.61 11.54 -8.08
CA ARG A 226 7.38 11.38 -9.32
C ARG A 226 7.67 9.92 -9.68
N SER A 227 7.46 8.97 -8.75
CA SER A 227 7.68 7.55 -8.99
C SER A 227 6.57 6.70 -8.35
N SER A 228 6.45 5.46 -8.81
CA SER A 228 5.53 4.48 -8.21
C SER A 228 5.94 4.10 -6.78
N GLU A 229 7.24 4.14 -6.47
CA GLU A 229 7.76 3.91 -5.11
C GLU A 229 7.37 5.07 -4.19
N GLU A 230 7.49 6.33 -4.62
CA GLU A 230 7.01 7.48 -3.85
C GLU A 230 5.50 7.38 -3.57
N ALA A 231 4.70 6.98 -4.57
CA ALA A 231 3.26 6.77 -4.40
C ALA A 231 2.95 5.69 -3.36
N ARG A 232 3.66 4.58 -3.41
CA ARG A 232 3.54 3.50 -2.43
C ARG A 232 3.91 3.97 -1.04
N ARG A 233 5.06 4.67 -0.87
CA ARG A 233 5.50 5.20 0.43
C ARG A 233 4.52 6.19 1.03
N TYR A 234 3.95 7.06 0.19
CA TYR A 234 2.90 7.97 0.60
C TYR A 234 1.68 7.21 1.15
N MET A 235 1.20 6.18 0.45
CA MET A 235 0.06 5.38 0.89
C MET A 235 0.36 4.56 2.14
N ASP A 236 1.55 3.96 2.25
CA ASP A 236 2.01 3.26 3.46
C ASP A 236 2.01 4.22 4.66
N LYS A 237 2.52 5.44 4.47
CA LYS A 237 2.59 6.47 5.50
C LYS A 237 1.20 6.94 5.93
N LEU A 238 0.36 7.27 4.96
CA LEU A 238 -1.02 7.71 5.23
C LEU A 238 -1.79 6.64 6.00
N LYS A 239 -1.74 5.39 5.55
CA LYS A 239 -2.34 4.25 6.24
C LYS A 239 -1.86 4.14 7.69
N THR A 240 -0.56 4.23 7.92
CA THR A 240 0.02 4.17 9.27
C THR A 240 -0.54 5.26 10.17
N ILE A 241 -0.60 6.52 9.69
CA ILE A 241 -1.17 7.64 10.46
C ILE A 241 -2.63 7.38 10.79
N LEU A 242 -3.45 6.99 9.81
CA LEU A 242 -4.88 6.73 9.99
C LEU A 242 -5.14 5.61 11.03
N GLN A 243 -4.32 4.57 11.01
CA GLN A 243 -4.39 3.48 11.99
C GLN A 243 -3.91 3.91 13.39
N TYR A 244 -2.86 4.74 13.50
CA TYR A 244 -2.43 5.31 14.78
C TYR A 244 -3.51 6.18 15.42
N LEU A 245 -4.24 6.92 14.61
CA LEU A 245 -5.36 7.75 15.05
C LEU A 245 -6.63 6.94 15.37
N GLU A 246 -6.66 5.65 15.05
CA GLU A 246 -7.82 4.75 15.18
C GLU A 246 -9.07 5.29 14.44
N VAL A 247 -8.85 5.98 13.32
CA VAL A 247 -9.95 6.57 12.53
C VAL A 247 -10.49 5.62 11.47
N SER A 248 -9.68 4.65 11.02
CA SER A 248 -10.03 3.62 10.03
C SER A 248 -9.19 2.36 10.23
N ASP A 249 -9.71 1.21 9.82
CA ASP A 249 -8.96 -0.05 9.70
C ASP A 249 -8.05 -0.07 8.46
N CYS A 250 -8.37 0.78 7.48
CA CYS A 250 -7.62 0.91 6.22
C CYS A 250 -7.48 -0.41 5.45
N ASN A 251 -8.55 -1.23 5.43
CA ASN A 251 -8.58 -2.48 4.70
C ASN A 251 -8.99 -2.24 3.23
N MET A 252 -8.03 -2.42 2.30
CA MET A 252 -8.29 -2.23 0.87
C MET A 252 -9.15 -3.35 0.28
N GLU A 253 -9.08 -4.57 0.82
CA GLU A 253 -9.85 -5.72 0.32
C GLU A 253 -11.34 -5.58 0.63
N GLU A 254 -11.68 -4.97 1.77
CA GLU A 254 -13.06 -4.64 2.16
C GLU A 254 -13.51 -3.28 1.60
N GLY A 255 -12.59 -2.50 1.04
CA GLY A 255 -12.86 -1.20 0.44
C GLY A 255 -12.95 -0.04 1.44
N SER A 256 -12.49 -0.23 2.69
CA SER A 256 -12.40 0.86 3.67
C SER A 256 -11.23 1.82 3.41
N LEU A 257 -10.28 1.43 2.56
CA LEU A 257 -9.27 2.30 1.96
C LEU A 257 -9.25 2.09 0.45
N ARG A 258 -9.46 3.14 -0.32
CA ARG A 258 -9.41 3.13 -1.79
C ARG A 258 -8.49 4.24 -2.26
N CYS A 259 -7.80 4.04 -3.38
CA CYS A 259 -6.90 5.03 -3.95
C CYS A 259 -7.06 5.06 -5.47
N ASP A 260 -7.31 6.25 -5.99
CA ASP A 260 -7.29 6.55 -7.42
C ASP A 260 -6.01 7.34 -7.73
N ALA A 261 -5.33 7.01 -8.84
CA ALA A 261 -4.11 7.68 -9.24
C ALA A 261 -4.31 8.50 -10.51
N ASN A 262 -3.98 9.79 -10.45
CA ASN A 262 -3.93 10.71 -11.58
C ASN A 262 -2.48 10.81 -12.08
N ILE A 263 -2.21 10.35 -13.30
CA ILE A 263 -0.86 10.23 -13.85
C ILE A 263 -0.76 11.00 -15.16
N SER A 264 0.24 11.86 -15.25
CA SER A 264 0.70 12.48 -16.49
C SER A 264 2.21 12.38 -16.59
N ILE A 265 2.76 12.57 -17.78
CA ILE A 265 4.20 12.74 -17.99
C ILE A 265 4.45 14.03 -18.73
N ARG A 266 5.61 14.64 -18.47
CA ARG A 266 6.08 15.85 -19.13
C ARG A 266 7.58 15.76 -19.41
N PRO A 267 8.11 16.45 -20.41
CA PRO A 267 9.55 16.57 -20.62
C PRO A 267 10.25 17.08 -19.35
N VAL A 268 11.40 16.50 -19.02
CA VAL A 268 12.19 16.92 -17.85
C VAL A 268 12.50 18.42 -17.94
N GLY A 269 12.17 19.16 -16.86
CA GLY A 269 12.35 20.61 -16.77
C GLY A 269 11.19 21.46 -17.29
N GLN A 270 10.16 20.86 -17.89
CA GLN A 270 8.94 21.57 -18.25
C GLN A 270 8.11 21.87 -17.00
N LYS A 271 7.52 23.08 -16.90
CA LYS A 271 6.68 23.47 -15.76
C LYS A 271 5.22 23.04 -15.91
N GLU A 272 4.69 23.11 -17.12
CA GLU A 272 3.31 22.79 -17.46
C GLU A 272 3.08 21.27 -17.33
N PHE A 273 1.93 20.89 -16.77
CA PHE A 273 1.54 19.49 -16.65
C PHE A 273 1.17 18.90 -18.01
N GLY A 274 1.47 17.62 -18.19
CA GLY A 274 0.95 16.84 -19.31
C GLY A 274 -0.53 16.49 -19.14
N THR A 275 -1.12 15.90 -20.18
CA THR A 275 -2.49 15.36 -20.11
C THR A 275 -2.52 14.16 -19.18
N ARG A 276 -3.43 14.18 -18.19
CA ARG A 276 -3.55 13.14 -17.17
C ARG A 276 -4.47 12.00 -17.60
N ALA A 277 -4.13 10.78 -17.19
CA ALA A 277 -5.03 9.64 -17.11
C ALA A 277 -5.30 9.31 -15.64
N GLU A 278 -6.56 9.00 -15.33
CA GLU A 278 -7.00 8.56 -14.01
C GLU A 278 -7.04 7.03 -13.96
N ILE A 279 -6.39 6.40 -12.99
CA ILE A 279 -6.43 4.95 -12.81
C ILE A 279 -7.30 4.61 -11.61
N LYS A 280 -8.28 3.73 -11.85
CA LYS A 280 -9.21 3.21 -10.85
C LYS A 280 -9.06 1.70 -10.64
N ASN A 281 -9.74 1.17 -9.62
CA ASN A 281 -9.79 -0.26 -9.29
C ASN A 281 -8.44 -0.82 -8.87
N VAL A 282 -7.80 -0.13 -7.94
CA VAL A 282 -6.52 -0.56 -7.38
C VAL A 282 -6.75 -1.08 -5.96
N ASN A 283 -6.66 -2.40 -5.77
CA ASN A 283 -7.06 -3.08 -4.54
C ASN A 283 -5.87 -3.41 -3.61
N SER A 284 -4.67 -2.96 -3.94
CA SER A 284 -3.49 -3.07 -3.08
C SER A 284 -2.41 -2.06 -3.45
N PHE A 285 -1.53 -1.73 -2.51
CA PHE A 285 -0.39 -0.84 -2.78
C PHE A 285 0.58 -1.40 -3.82
N ARG A 286 0.69 -2.74 -3.90
CA ARG A 286 1.46 -3.41 -4.95
C ARG A 286 0.86 -3.20 -6.33
N PHE A 287 -0.47 -3.28 -6.44
CA PHE A 287 -1.17 -3.03 -7.70
C PHE A 287 -1.14 -1.55 -8.07
N LEU A 288 -1.21 -0.65 -7.09
CA LEU A 288 -1.00 0.78 -7.32
C LEU A 288 0.35 1.04 -7.99
N GLN A 289 1.42 0.47 -7.43
CA GLN A 289 2.78 0.61 -7.96
C GLN A 289 2.87 0.10 -9.41
N ARG A 290 2.37 -1.11 -9.67
CA ARG A 290 2.37 -1.70 -11.01
C ARG A 290 1.54 -0.92 -12.03
N ALA A 291 0.36 -0.46 -11.61
CA ALA A 291 -0.52 0.33 -12.46
C ALA A 291 0.12 1.67 -12.86
N ILE A 292 0.79 2.34 -11.91
CA ILE A 292 1.56 3.57 -12.17
C ILE A 292 2.72 3.29 -13.12
N ASP A 293 3.52 2.24 -12.88
CA ASP A 293 4.66 1.87 -13.74
C ASP A 293 4.21 1.54 -15.16
N PHE A 294 3.09 0.83 -15.30
CA PHE A 294 2.52 0.55 -16.61
C PHE A 294 2.10 1.83 -17.33
N GLU A 295 1.40 2.72 -16.64
CA GLU A 295 0.86 3.93 -17.24
C GLU A 295 1.97 4.92 -17.64
N ILE A 296 3.02 5.07 -16.84
CA ILE A 296 4.20 5.87 -17.19
C ILE A 296 4.83 5.34 -18.47
N ARG A 297 5.04 4.01 -18.59
CA ARG A 297 5.59 3.40 -19.79
C ARG A 297 4.69 3.64 -21.01
N ARG A 298 3.38 3.37 -20.88
CA ARG A 298 2.41 3.55 -21.96
C ARG A 298 2.41 4.98 -22.49
N GLN A 299 2.34 5.98 -21.59
CA GLN A 299 2.36 7.38 -21.99
C GLN A 299 3.69 7.77 -22.66
N THR A 300 4.81 7.29 -22.11
CA THR A 300 6.16 7.53 -22.66
C THR A 300 6.30 6.95 -24.07
N GLU A 301 5.87 5.72 -24.28
CA GLU A 301 5.89 5.06 -25.59
C GLU A 301 5.02 5.83 -26.59
N LEU A 302 3.79 6.14 -26.22
CA LEU A 302 2.85 6.89 -27.06
C LEU A 302 3.41 8.24 -27.52
N LEU A 303 3.99 9.03 -26.60
CA LEU A 303 4.56 10.34 -26.93
C LEU A 303 5.83 10.21 -27.78
N ASN A 304 6.69 9.22 -27.55
CA ASN A 304 7.88 8.96 -28.36
C ASN A 304 7.53 8.53 -29.79
N GLU A 305 6.38 7.87 -30.00
CA GLU A 305 5.85 7.51 -31.32
C GLU A 305 5.17 8.71 -32.02
N GLY A 306 5.04 9.85 -31.33
CA GLY A 306 4.41 11.06 -31.86
C GLY A 306 2.89 11.07 -31.71
N GLY A 307 2.34 10.19 -30.88
CA GLY A 307 0.94 10.20 -30.46
C GLY A 307 0.65 11.26 -29.41
N THR A 308 -0.58 11.31 -28.95
CA THR A 308 -1.05 12.23 -27.88
C THR A 308 -1.75 11.47 -26.79
N VAL A 309 -1.48 11.82 -25.54
CA VAL A 309 -2.22 11.29 -24.38
C VAL A 309 -3.60 11.92 -24.34
N VAL A 310 -4.63 11.10 -24.21
CA VAL A 310 -6.03 11.54 -24.06
C VAL A 310 -6.39 11.52 -22.57
N GLN A 311 -7.15 12.52 -22.12
CA GLN A 311 -7.68 12.53 -20.76
C GLN A 311 -8.81 11.50 -20.64
N GLU A 312 -8.56 10.43 -19.90
CA GLU A 312 -9.47 9.31 -19.77
C GLU A 312 -9.37 8.68 -18.38
N THR A 313 -10.43 7.94 -17.99
CA THR A 313 -10.40 7.03 -16.86
C THR A 313 -10.04 5.62 -17.36
N ARG A 314 -9.08 5.00 -16.70
CA ARG A 314 -8.56 3.67 -17.01
C ARG A 314 -8.76 2.75 -15.81
N LEU A 315 -9.06 1.48 -16.09
CA LEU A 315 -9.17 0.42 -15.11
C LEU A 315 -7.87 -0.38 -15.07
N TYR A 316 -7.36 -0.68 -13.88
CA TYR A 316 -6.27 -1.63 -13.76
C TYR A 316 -6.80 -3.07 -13.84
N ASP A 317 -6.28 -3.82 -14.80
CA ASP A 317 -6.56 -5.25 -15.03
C ASP A 317 -5.45 -6.08 -14.37
N GLU A 318 -5.73 -6.59 -13.18
CA GLU A 318 -4.76 -7.34 -12.36
C GLU A 318 -4.27 -8.62 -13.05
N LYS A 319 -5.14 -9.27 -13.86
CA LYS A 319 -4.81 -10.55 -14.51
C LYS A 319 -3.77 -10.38 -15.62
N ASN A 320 -3.85 -9.26 -16.33
CA ASN A 320 -2.99 -8.98 -17.48
C ASN A 320 -1.92 -7.91 -17.17
N ASP A 321 -1.85 -7.42 -15.92
CA ASP A 321 -0.89 -6.40 -15.44
C ASP A 321 -0.84 -5.17 -16.36
N ARG A 322 -2.01 -4.61 -16.69
CA ARG A 322 -2.15 -3.48 -17.61
C ARG A 322 -3.32 -2.58 -17.25
N THR A 323 -3.30 -1.34 -17.73
CA THR A 323 -4.47 -0.46 -17.67
C THR A 323 -5.27 -0.57 -18.96
N VAL A 324 -6.60 -0.54 -18.87
CA VAL A 324 -7.53 -0.53 -20.01
C VAL A 324 -8.44 0.70 -19.94
N SER A 325 -8.73 1.34 -21.06
CA SER A 325 -9.64 2.48 -21.10
C SER A 325 -11.06 2.05 -20.72
N MET A 326 -11.70 2.78 -19.81
CA MET A 326 -13.10 2.57 -19.46
C MET A 326 -14.03 3.41 -20.32
N ARG A 327 -13.72 4.70 -20.47
CA ARG A 327 -14.46 5.68 -21.27
C ARG A 327 -13.59 6.92 -21.48
N SER A 328 -13.80 7.62 -22.59
CA SER A 328 -13.24 8.96 -22.78
C SER A 328 -14.01 9.99 -21.94
N LYS A 329 -13.33 11.02 -21.45
CA LYS A 329 -13.94 12.14 -20.68
C LYS A 329 -14.67 13.16 -21.57
N GLU A 330 -15.22 12.75 -22.70
CA GLU A 330 -16.13 13.63 -23.48
C GLU A 330 -17.39 13.99 -22.70
N GLU A 331 -17.71 13.24 -21.64
CA GLU A 331 -18.77 13.52 -20.67
C GLU A 331 -18.18 13.82 -19.30
N ALA A 332 -17.47 14.94 -19.13
CA ALA A 332 -17.21 15.47 -17.80
C ALA A 332 -18.56 15.81 -17.17
N HIS A 333 -19.02 14.99 -16.21
CA HIS A 333 -20.26 15.27 -15.51
C HIS A 333 -20.13 16.61 -14.80
N ASP A 334 -20.92 17.60 -15.21
CA ASP A 334 -21.20 18.79 -14.40
C ASP A 334 -22.03 18.32 -13.21
N TYR A 335 -21.39 18.15 -12.06
CA TYR A 335 -22.05 17.71 -10.83
C TYR A 335 -22.99 18.76 -10.23
N ARG A 336 -23.04 19.98 -10.75
CA ARG A 336 -23.93 21.06 -10.31
C ARG A 336 -23.98 21.18 -8.80
N TYR A 337 -22.82 21.35 -8.19
CA TYR A 337 -22.71 21.49 -6.75
C TYR A 337 -23.53 22.68 -6.25
N PHE A 338 -24.26 22.48 -5.16
CA PHE A 338 -24.91 23.56 -4.40
C PHE A 338 -24.96 23.17 -2.91
N PRO A 339 -25.03 24.15 -1.98
CA PRO A 339 -25.13 23.89 -0.56
C PRO A 339 -26.30 22.99 -0.22
N ASP A 340 -26.07 21.96 0.63
CA ASP A 340 -27.17 21.12 1.09
C ASP A 340 -28.12 21.93 1.97
N PRO A 341 -29.42 22.06 1.59
CA PRO A 341 -30.36 22.89 2.31
C PRO A 341 -30.79 22.32 3.67
N ASP A 342 -30.58 21.01 3.87
CA ASP A 342 -30.99 20.30 5.08
C ASP A 342 -29.89 20.25 6.15
N LEU A 343 -28.66 20.67 5.80
CA LEU A 343 -27.51 20.69 6.70
C LEU A 343 -27.04 22.13 6.93
N ALA A 344 -27.18 22.60 8.15
CA ALA A 344 -26.67 23.91 8.52
C ALA A 344 -25.14 23.96 8.43
N PRO A 345 -24.54 25.09 8.01
CA PRO A 345 -23.11 25.31 8.10
C PRO A 345 -22.58 25.10 9.51
N MET A 346 -21.37 24.60 9.60
CA MET A 346 -20.72 24.27 10.87
C MET A 346 -19.65 25.30 11.22
N VAL A 347 -19.68 25.79 12.46
CA VAL A 347 -18.63 26.63 13.03
C VAL A 347 -17.76 25.76 13.93
N ILE A 348 -16.47 25.74 13.66
CA ILE A 348 -15.50 24.94 14.41
C ILE A 348 -14.66 25.87 15.27
N GLY A 349 -15.01 25.92 16.56
CA GLY A 349 -14.29 26.76 17.53
C GLY A 349 -12.88 26.25 17.82
N LYS A 350 -11.94 27.17 18.07
CA LYS A 350 -10.56 26.85 18.44
C LYS A 350 -10.47 25.93 19.64
N ASP A 351 -11.30 26.14 20.65
CA ASP A 351 -11.35 25.30 21.85
C ASP A 351 -11.71 23.84 21.53
N TRP A 352 -12.53 23.62 20.49
CA TRP A 352 -12.85 22.27 20.05
C TRP A 352 -11.64 21.61 19.39
N VAL A 353 -10.97 22.32 18.50
CA VAL A 353 -9.75 21.85 17.85
C VAL A 353 -8.68 21.50 18.88
N GLU A 354 -8.47 22.35 19.89
CA GLU A 354 -7.48 22.11 20.95
C GLU A 354 -7.86 20.91 21.84
N ARG A 355 -9.14 20.71 22.15
CA ARG A 355 -9.57 19.50 22.85
C ARG A 355 -9.26 18.23 22.06
N ILE A 356 -9.45 18.25 20.73
CA ILE A 356 -9.11 17.12 19.88
C ILE A 356 -7.60 16.94 19.80
N ARG A 357 -6.82 18.04 19.66
CA ARG A 357 -5.36 18.02 19.65
C ARG A 357 -4.80 17.34 20.90
N ALA A 358 -5.36 17.62 22.06
CA ALA A 358 -4.95 17.00 23.33
C ALA A 358 -5.21 15.48 23.39
N THR A 359 -6.03 14.92 22.50
CA THR A 359 -6.32 13.48 22.39
C THR A 359 -5.47 12.76 21.34
N LEU A 360 -4.64 13.48 20.59
CA LEU A 360 -3.80 12.85 19.57
C LEU A 360 -2.76 11.95 20.26
N PRO A 361 -2.57 10.72 19.78
CA PRO A 361 -1.44 9.91 20.20
C PRO A 361 -0.14 10.50 19.66
N GLU A 362 0.98 10.08 20.21
CA GLU A 362 2.28 10.32 19.60
C GLU A 362 2.29 9.69 18.18
N LEU A 363 2.58 10.49 17.18
CA LEU A 363 2.56 10.06 15.79
C LEU A 363 3.76 9.15 15.43
N PRO A 364 3.66 8.28 14.41
CA PRO A 364 4.70 7.29 14.13
C PRO A 364 6.09 7.89 13.91
N ASP A 365 6.21 9.07 13.28
CA ASP A 365 7.51 9.70 13.05
C ASP A 365 8.13 10.29 14.31
N GLU A 366 7.32 10.91 15.14
CA GLU A 366 7.77 11.43 16.43
C GLU A 366 8.20 10.28 17.35
N LYS A 367 7.41 9.20 17.36
CA LYS A 367 7.72 7.99 18.11
C LYS A 367 8.99 7.31 17.61
N ALA A 368 9.20 7.23 16.30
CA ALA A 368 10.43 6.70 15.72
C ALA A 368 11.65 7.55 16.08
N LYS A 369 11.56 8.89 15.97
CA LYS A 369 12.63 9.81 16.40
C LYS A 369 12.93 9.64 17.90
N ARG A 370 11.90 9.50 18.72
CA ARG A 370 12.09 9.24 20.15
C ARG A 370 12.75 7.90 20.42
N PHE A 371 12.36 6.83 19.72
CA PHE A 371 13.00 5.53 19.85
C PHE A 371 14.48 5.54 19.45
N MET A 372 14.82 6.29 18.40
CA MET A 372 16.23 6.50 18.02
C MET A 372 17.02 7.21 19.12
N ALA A 373 16.45 8.24 19.73
CA ALA A 373 17.11 9.04 20.76
C ALA A 373 17.16 8.34 22.13
N GLU A 374 16.06 7.69 22.55
CA GLU A 374 15.92 7.11 23.89
C GLU A 374 16.52 5.71 24.00
N TYR A 375 16.37 4.89 22.93
CA TYR A 375 16.81 3.50 22.93
C TYR A 375 18.04 3.26 22.01
N GLU A 376 18.62 4.33 21.48
CA GLU A 376 19.80 4.29 20.57
C GLU A 376 19.60 3.33 19.38
N LEU A 377 18.38 3.29 18.82
CA LEU A 377 18.05 2.40 17.71
C LEU A 377 18.50 3.01 16.37
N PRO A 378 18.94 2.18 15.42
CA PRO A 378 19.04 2.59 14.02
C PRO A 378 17.69 3.05 13.48
N GLU A 379 17.70 4.01 12.55
CA GLU A 379 16.50 4.54 11.91
C GLU A 379 15.61 3.44 11.31
N TYR A 380 16.19 2.50 10.59
CA TYR A 380 15.46 1.37 10.02
C TYR A 380 14.68 0.59 11.07
N ASP A 381 15.29 0.28 12.21
CA ASP A 381 14.64 -0.46 13.30
C ASP A 381 13.48 0.35 13.89
N ALA A 382 13.72 1.62 14.17
CA ALA A 382 12.71 2.52 14.72
C ALA A 382 11.48 2.64 13.80
N LEU A 383 11.70 2.78 12.49
CA LEU A 383 10.63 2.84 11.50
C LEU A 383 9.84 1.52 11.40
N VAL A 384 10.52 0.36 11.43
CA VAL A 384 9.85 -0.95 11.42
C VAL A 384 9.02 -1.15 12.68
N LEU A 385 9.57 -0.84 13.85
CA LEU A 385 8.85 -0.93 15.13
C LEU A 385 7.63 0.00 15.18
N CYS A 386 7.73 1.19 14.59
CA CYS A 386 6.65 2.16 14.54
C CYS A 386 5.71 1.97 13.34
N SER A 387 5.82 0.87 12.58
CA SER A 387 4.94 0.60 11.43
C SER A 387 3.48 0.38 11.84
N THR A 388 3.23 -0.09 13.06
CA THR A 388 1.91 -0.12 13.69
C THR A 388 2.01 0.33 15.14
N ARG A 389 0.95 0.97 15.65
CA ARG A 389 0.89 1.40 17.06
C ARG A 389 1.07 0.22 18.00
N ALA A 390 0.40 -0.90 17.74
CA ALA A 390 0.48 -2.09 18.56
C ALA A 390 1.90 -2.67 18.67
N THR A 391 2.66 -2.67 17.57
CA THR A 391 4.07 -3.11 17.56
C THR A 391 4.95 -2.14 18.35
N ALA A 392 4.75 -0.84 18.15
CA ALA A 392 5.52 0.18 18.86
C ALA A 392 5.26 0.12 20.38
N ASP A 393 4.01 -0.01 20.78
CA ASP A 393 3.62 -0.10 22.20
C ASP A 393 4.14 -1.41 22.84
N TYR A 394 4.12 -2.53 22.09
CA TYR A 394 4.71 -3.78 22.55
C TYR A 394 6.23 -3.65 22.78
N PHE A 395 6.95 -3.09 21.79
CA PHE A 395 8.39 -2.86 21.93
C PHE A 395 8.70 -1.94 23.12
N GLU A 396 8.02 -0.80 23.21
CA GLU A 396 8.26 0.18 24.28
C GLU A 396 8.04 -0.42 25.67
N GLN A 397 6.99 -1.23 25.85
CA GLN A 397 6.74 -1.94 27.10
C GLN A 397 7.84 -2.97 27.40
N ALA A 398 8.32 -3.70 26.41
CA ALA A 398 9.38 -4.69 26.60
C ALA A 398 10.74 -4.04 26.86
N ALA A 399 11.02 -2.89 26.23
CA ALA A 399 12.29 -2.17 26.35
C ALA A 399 12.40 -1.33 27.62
N ARG A 400 11.29 -1.04 28.29
CA ARG A 400 11.27 -0.19 29.48
C ARG A 400 12.14 -0.79 30.59
N GLY A 401 13.24 -0.09 30.93
CA GLY A 401 14.20 -0.52 31.95
C GLY A 401 15.11 -1.69 31.55
N ALA A 402 15.08 -2.12 30.31
CA ALA A 402 15.98 -3.15 29.80
C ALA A 402 17.40 -2.60 29.60
N LYS A 403 18.41 -3.44 29.85
CA LYS A 403 19.81 -3.08 29.62
C LYS A 403 20.14 -2.98 28.13
N SER A 404 19.50 -3.79 27.29
CA SER A 404 19.80 -3.96 25.88
C SER A 404 18.56 -3.78 25.00
N PRO A 405 18.01 -2.55 24.85
CA PRO A 405 16.84 -2.29 24.03
C PRO A 405 17.00 -2.74 22.58
N LYS A 406 18.24 -2.66 22.04
CA LYS A 406 18.57 -3.13 20.68
C LYS A 406 18.36 -4.64 20.51
N ILE A 407 18.64 -5.45 21.53
CA ILE A 407 18.37 -6.89 21.50
C ILE A 407 16.86 -7.12 21.46
N ILE A 408 16.09 -6.40 22.29
CA ILE A 408 14.62 -6.47 22.28
C ILE A 408 14.06 -6.09 20.91
N SER A 409 14.57 -5.00 20.29
CA SER A 409 14.22 -4.60 18.93
C SER A 409 14.39 -5.74 17.93
N ASN A 410 15.53 -6.43 17.97
CA ASN A 410 15.82 -7.57 17.08
C ASN A 410 14.83 -8.73 17.31
N TRP A 411 14.47 -9.02 18.56
CA TRP A 411 13.48 -10.05 18.88
C TRP A 411 12.07 -9.68 18.44
N VAL A 412 11.69 -8.42 18.63
CA VAL A 412 10.38 -7.95 18.16
C VAL A 412 10.30 -8.04 16.64
N MET A 413 11.27 -7.47 15.93
CA MET A 413 11.27 -7.45 14.46
C MET A 413 11.42 -8.86 13.83
N GLY A 414 12.18 -9.75 14.47
CA GLY A 414 12.40 -11.12 13.99
C GLY A 414 11.28 -12.07 14.40
N GLU A 415 11.17 -12.34 15.69
CA GLU A 415 10.36 -13.45 16.18
C GLU A 415 8.92 -13.03 16.53
N VAL A 416 8.70 -11.88 17.19
CA VAL A 416 7.34 -11.43 17.55
C VAL A 416 6.54 -11.14 16.28
N LEU A 417 7.09 -10.37 15.34
CA LEU A 417 6.40 -10.08 14.07
C LEU A 417 6.21 -11.32 13.20
N ARG A 418 7.07 -12.33 13.30
CA ARG A 418 6.87 -13.64 12.68
C ARG A 418 5.59 -14.31 13.21
N VAL A 419 5.45 -14.37 14.55
CA VAL A 419 4.27 -14.96 15.19
C VAL A 419 2.99 -14.18 14.85
N VAL A 420 3.05 -12.84 14.87
CA VAL A 420 1.94 -11.98 14.42
C VAL A 420 1.51 -12.35 13.00
N LYS A 421 2.45 -12.50 12.08
CA LYS A 421 2.18 -12.85 10.68
C LYS A 421 1.57 -14.25 10.53
N GLU A 422 2.06 -15.21 11.30
CA GLU A 422 1.60 -16.61 11.25
C GLU A 422 0.20 -16.79 11.85
N THR A 423 -0.10 -16.06 12.93
CA THR A 423 -1.35 -16.21 13.67
C THR A 423 -2.43 -15.21 13.26
N GLY A 424 -2.05 -14.07 12.68
CA GLY A 424 -2.95 -12.93 12.44
C GLY A 424 -3.36 -12.19 13.72
N ALA A 425 -2.82 -12.57 14.89
CA ALA A 425 -3.16 -11.93 16.17
C ALA A 425 -2.43 -10.59 16.32
N ALA A 426 -3.05 -9.65 17.06
CA ALA A 426 -2.36 -8.41 17.41
C ALA A 426 -1.19 -8.70 18.40
N PRO A 427 -0.11 -7.90 18.38
CA PRO A 427 1.01 -8.09 19.32
C PRO A 427 0.61 -8.18 20.78
N ALA A 428 -0.43 -7.44 21.19
CA ALA A 428 -0.94 -7.45 22.57
C ALA A 428 -1.65 -8.76 22.95
N ASP A 429 -2.16 -9.51 21.98
CA ASP A 429 -2.92 -10.74 22.18
C ASP A 429 -2.03 -12.00 22.07
N LEU A 430 -0.74 -11.83 21.84
CA LEU A 430 0.20 -12.94 21.76
C LEU A 430 0.43 -13.59 23.13
N PRO A 431 0.64 -14.93 23.19
CA PRO A 431 1.03 -15.61 24.43
C PRO A 431 2.32 -15.06 25.05
N VAL A 432 3.24 -14.55 24.20
CA VAL A 432 4.48 -13.90 24.64
C VAL A 432 4.21 -12.45 24.98
N THR A 433 4.08 -12.11 26.23
CA THR A 433 3.88 -10.73 26.68
C THR A 433 5.17 -9.90 26.58
N PRO A 434 5.10 -8.55 26.53
CA PRO A 434 6.28 -7.68 26.58
C PRO A 434 7.18 -7.96 27.79
N ALA A 435 6.59 -8.20 28.97
CA ALA A 435 7.31 -8.50 30.20
C ALA A 435 8.09 -9.83 30.11
N MET A 436 7.48 -10.87 29.51
CA MET A 436 8.15 -12.16 29.30
C MET A 436 9.33 -12.03 28.32
N LEU A 437 9.17 -11.25 27.25
CA LEU A 437 10.25 -10.97 26.29
C LEU A 437 11.40 -10.23 26.98
N SER A 438 11.09 -9.17 27.74
CA SER A 438 12.09 -8.41 28.52
C SER A 438 12.87 -9.31 29.49
N LYS A 439 12.15 -10.19 30.20
CA LYS A 439 12.75 -11.16 31.13
C LYS A 439 13.68 -12.16 30.42
N MET A 440 13.24 -12.72 29.29
CA MET A 440 14.07 -13.62 28.47
C MET A 440 15.34 -12.92 27.97
N VAL A 441 15.24 -11.66 27.49
CA VAL A 441 16.41 -10.89 27.09
C VAL A 441 17.32 -10.58 28.27
N GLY A 442 16.77 -10.30 29.45
CA GLY A 442 17.55 -10.17 30.70
C GLY A 442 18.36 -11.43 31.05
N MET A 443 17.80 -12.61 30.77
CA MET A 443 18.54 -13.88 30.93
C MET A 443 19.68 -14.05 29.90
N ILE A 444 19.52 -13.49 28.69
CA ILE A 444 20.61 -13.43 27.70
C ILE A 444 21.70 -12.47 28.18
N ASP A 445 21.32 -11.28 28.62
CA ASP A 445 22.24 -10.24 29.10
C ASP A 445 23.04 -10.67 30.33
N SER A 446 22.44 -11.50 31.20
CA SER A 446 23.12 -12.08 32.37
C SER A 446 23.97 -13.30 32.05
N GLY A 447 23.90 -13.83 30.81
CA GLY A 447 24.58 -15.06 30.44
C GLY A 447 23.91 -16.34 30.99
N ALA A 448 22.71 -16.25 31.57
CA ALA A 448 21.98 -17.43 32.06
C ALA A 448 21.53 -18.35 30.93
N ILE A 449 21.26 -17.81 29.75
CA ILE A 449 20.97 -18.57 28.52
C ILE A 449 21.70 -17.96 27.32
N SER A 450 22.08 -18.80 26.35
CA SER A 450 22.65 -18.33 25.08
C SER A 450 21.54 -17.89 24.11
N GLY A 451 21.86 -17.07 23.11
CA GLY A 451 20.91 -16.66 22.06
C GLY A 451 20.26 -17.85 21.33
N LYS A 452 20.96 -18.97 21.20
CA LYS A 452 20.42 -20.20 20.64
C LYS A 452 19.38 -20.86 21.55
N ILE A 453 19.65 -20.88 22.85
CA ILE A 453 18.71 -21.40 23.86
C ILE A 453 17.49 -20.49 23.92
N ALA A 454 17.68 -19.15 23.84
CA ALA A 454 16.60 -18.18 23.86
C ALA A 454 15.61 -18.39 22.70
N LYS A 455 16.05 -18.82 21.50
CA LYS A 455 15.13 -19.19 20.42
C LYS A 455 14.22 -20.35 20.78
N THR A 456 14.77 -21.39 21.41
CA THR A 456 13.97 -22.54 21.89
C THR A 456 13.00 -22.12 22.98
N VAL A 457 13.44 -21.25 23.89
CA VAL A 457 12.59 -20.70 24.97
C VAL A 457 11.46 -19.85 24.36
N PHE A 458 11.76 -18.99 23.40
CA PHE A 458 10.77 -18.17 22.72
C PHE A 458 9.68 -18.99 22.03
N GLU A 459 10.08 -20.03 21.27
CA GLU A 459 9.14 -20.94 20.59
C GLU A 459 8.20 -21.62 21.62
N GLU A 460 8.72 -22.03 22.75
CA GLU A 460 7.92 -22.64 23.81
C GLU A 460 6.99 -21.60 24.49
N MET A 461 7.49 -20.37 24.72
CA MET A 461 6.67 -19.27 25.22
C MET A 461 5.50 -18.99 24.26
N ALA A 462 5.76 -18.97 22.95
CA ALA A 462 4.76 -18.71 21.92
C ALA A 462 3.67 -19.80 21.85
N GLN A 463 4.03 -21.06 22.17
CA GLN A 463 3.09 -22.19 22.17
C GLN A 463 2.33 -22.33 23.49
N SER A 464 3.01 -22.15 24.61
CA SER A 464 2.47 -22.49 25.94
C SER A 464 2.03 -21.29 26.78
N GLY A 465 2.52 -20.09 26.48
CA GLY A 465 2.31 -18.90 27.31
C GLY A 465 3.04 -18.97 28.67
N LEU A 466 3.97 -19.92 28.85
CA LEU A 466 4.71 -20.07 30.11
C LEU A 466 5.82 -19.03 30.23
N ASP A 467 6.11 -18.64 31.47
CA ASP A 467 7.22 -17.75 31.82
C ASP A 467 8.59 -18.34 31.40
N PRO A 468 9.51 -17.54 30.82
CA PRO A 468 10.81 -18.03 30.33
C PRO A 468 11.66 -18.73 31.38
N GLU A 469 11.65 -18.27 32.64
CA GLU A 469 12.41 -18.92 33.72
C GLU A 469 11.89 -20.33 33.98
N LYS A 470 10.57 -20.52 34.02
CA LYS A 470 9.96 -21.83 34.20
C LYS A 470 10.31 -22.80 33.07
N ILE A 471 10.33 -22.30 31.83
CA ILE A 471 10.73 -23.10 30.66
C ILE A 471 12.19 -23.54 30.78
N VAL A 472 13.08 -22.60 31.14
CA VAL A 472 14.51 -22.88 31.32
C VAL A 472 14.74 -23.90 32.44
N GLU A 473 14.02 -23.76 33.56
CA GLU A 473 14.08 -24.69 34.68
C GLU A 473 13.57 -26.09 34.29
N GLN A 474 12.35 -26.17 33.75
CA GLN A 474 11.72 -27.46 33.38
C GLN A 474 12.51 -28.23 32.36
N LYS A 475 13.13 -27.55 31.39
CA LYS A 475 13.94 -28.20 30.34
C LYS A 475 15.43 -28.25 30.66
N GLY A 476 15.84 -27.74 31.83
CA GLY A 476 17.24 -27.73 32.25
C GLY A 476 18.16 -27.03 31.24
N LEU A 477 17.70 -25.86 30.72
CA LEU A 477 18.37 -25.12 29.64
C LEU A 477 19.37 -24.05 30.16
N THR A 478 19.67 -24.06 31.44
CA THR A 478 20.65 -23.13 32.04
C THR A 478 22.01 -23.29 31.38
N GLN A 479 22.67 -22.21 31.05
CA GLN A 479 24.01 -22.18 30.46
C GLN A 479 25.03 -22.66 31.49
N ILE A 480 25.98 -23.51 31.07
CA ILE A 480 27.10 -23.94 31.90
C ILE A 480 28.11 -22.79 31.89
N THR A 481 28.27 -22.11 33.03
CA THR A 481 29.27 -21.06 33.23
C THR A 481 30.41 -21.48 34.16
N ASP A 482 30.34 -22.72 34.69
CA ASP A 482 31.40 -23.27 35.51
C ASP A 482 32.62 -23.62 34.62
N THR A 483 33.69 -22.87 34.83
CA THR A 483 34.93 -22.97 34.06
C THR A 483 35.53 -24.37 34.13
N SER A 484 35.49 -25.02 35.30
CA SER A 484 36.06 -26.32 35.51
C SER A 484 35.32 -27.44 34.71
N SER A 485 34.00 -27.32 34.62
CA SER A 485 33.17 -28.22 33.84
C SER A 485 33.42 -28.08 32.33
N ILE A 486 33.57 -26.85 31.85
CA ILE A 486 33.88 -26.57 30.43
C ILE A 486 35.31 -27.03 30.10
N GLU A 487 36.28 -26.76 30.97
CA GLU A 487 37.67 -27.23 30.82
C GLU A 487 37.75 -28.74 30.71
N GLY A 488 37.01 -29.46 31.53
CA GLY A 488 36.96 -30.92 31.47
C GLY A 488 36.45 -31.46 30.13
N GLU A 489 35.44 -30.80 29.53
CA GLU A 489 34.94 -31.21 28.22
C GLU A 489 35.91 -30.78 27.09
N VAL A 490 36.55 -29.61 27.20
CA VAL A 490 37.61 -29.19 26.25
C VAL A 490 38.77 -30.19 26.26
N ASP A 491 39.25 -30.61 27.43
CA ASP A 491 40.35 -31.58 27.55
C ASP A 491 40.00 -32.92 26.90
N LYS A 492 38.79 -33.45 27.12
CA LYS A 492 38.31 -34.65 26.45
C LYS A 492 38.32 -34.54 24.93
N ILE A 493 37.88 -33.39 24.41
CA ILE A 493 37.80 -33.17 22.97
C ILE A 493 39.19 -32.98 22.35
N LEU A 494 40.09 -32.26 23.01
CA LEU A 494 41.48 -32.12 22.56
C LEU A 494 42.19 -33.49 22.56
N ALA A 495 41.98 -34.29 23.60
CA ALA A 495 42.52 -35.64 23.69
C ALA A 495 41.99 -36.61 22.61
N ALA A 496 40.73 -36.44 22.23
CA ALA A 496 40.10 -37.25 21.19
C ALA A 496 40.49 -36.83 19.75
N ASN A 497 41.13 -35.68 19.55
CA ASN A 497 41.47 -35.14 18.22
C ASN A 497 42.92 -34.67 18.11
N PRO A 498 43.92 -35.57 18.39
CA PRO A 498 45.32 -35.16 18.45
C PRO A 498 45.92 -34.65 17.12
N SER A 499 45.40 -35.14 15.99
CA SER A 499 45.90 -34.70 14.68
C SER A 499 45.44 -33.25 14.36
N GLN A 500 44.21 -32.90 14.71
CA GLN A 500 43.70 -31.55 14.53
C GLN A 500 44.36 -30.54 15.50
N VAL A 501 44.74 -30.99 16.71
CA VAL A 501 45.54 -30.21 17.65
C VAL A 501 46.92 -29.91 17.07
N ALA A 502 47.60 -30.89 16.49
CA ALA A 502 48.89 -30.72 15.83
C ALA A 502 48.78 -29.75 14.62
N ASP A 503 47.75 -29.91 13.82
CA ASP A 503 47.46 -29.05 12.68
C ASP A 503 47.21 -27.58 13.09
N TYR A 504 46.48 -27.37 14.18
CA TYR A 504 46.26 -26.00 14.72
C TYR A 504 47.59 -25.40 15.19
N LYS A 505 48.40 -26.14 15.94
CA LYS A 505 49.73 -25.70 16.37
C LYS A 505 50.71 -25.49 15.21
N ALA A 506 50.47 -26.11 14.07
CA ALA A 506 51.19 -25.84 12.82
C ALA A 506 50.69 -24.62 12.02
N GLY A 507 49.75 -23.80 12.60
CA GLY A 507 49.29 -22.54 12.02
C GLY A 507 47.94 -22.62 11.26
N LYS A 508 47.18 -23.71 11.39
CA LYS A 508 45.83 -23.80 10.80
C LYS A 508 44.78 -23.23 11.76
N ASP A 509 44.79 -21.91 12.00
CA ASP A 509 43.93 -21.21 12.98
C ASP A 509 42.42 -21.45 12.79
N LYS A 510 41.97 -21.76 11.58
CA LYS A 510 40.57 -22.06 11.29
C LYS A 510 40.02 -23.29 12.03
N LEU A 511 40.89 -24.17 12.53
CA LEU A 511 40.49 -25.36 13.29
C LEU A 511 39.95 -25.04 14.68
N ILE A 512 40.14 -23.82 15.21
CA ILE A 512 39.49 -23.41 16.46
C ILE A 512 37.97 -23.53 16.37
N GLY A 513 37.37 -23.16 15.20
CA GLY A 513 35.94 -23.32 14.96
C GLY A 513 35.45 -24.77 15.00
N PHE A 514 36.30 -25.73 14.58
CA PHE A 514 36.01 -27.14 14.70
C PHE A 514 35.94 -27.59 16.18
N PHE A 515 36.92 -27.20 17.00
CA PHE A 515 36.92 -27.53 18.42
C PHE A 515 35.76 -26.90 19.16
N VAL A 516 35.48 -25.62 18.93
CA VAL A 516 34.27 -24.93 19.47
C VAL A 516 33.00 -25.70 19.10
N GLY A 517 32.84 -26.09 17.84
CA GLY A 517 31.72 -26.90 17.38
C GLY A 517 31.56 -28.24 18.11
N GLN A 518 32.68 -28.92 18.39
CA GLN A 518 32.67 -30.20 19.13
C GLN A 518 32.30 -30.00 20.61
N VAL A 519 32.86 -28.98 21.28
CA VAL A 519 32.51 -28.66 22.68
C VAL A 519 31.03 -28.27 22.78
N MET A 520 30.55 -27.44 21.87
CA MET A 520 29.13 -27.03 21.84
C MET A 520 28.21 -28.24 21.60
N ARG A 521 28.63 -29.20 20.79
CA ARG A 521 27.86 -30.44 20.57
C ARG A 521 27.86 -31.32 21.82
N ALA A 522 29.01 -31.52 22.46
CA ALA A 522 29.15 -32.35 23.69
C ALA A 522 28.32 -31.76 24.84
N THR A 523 28.31 -30.44 24.99
CA THR A 523 27.55 -29.72 26.01
C THR A 523 26.09 -29.46 25.60
N ARG A 524 25.63 -29.97 24.45
CA ARG A 524 24.29 -29.74 23.87
C ARG A 524 23.93 -28.25 23.74
N GLY A 525 24.94 -27.43 23.44
CA GLY A 525 24.77 -25.97 23.29
C GLY A 525 24.68 -25.20 24.61
N LYS A 526 24.93 -25.84 25.76
CA LYS A 526 24.84 -25.22 27.10
C LYS A 526 26.12 -24.51 27.53
N ALA A 527 27.29 -24.79 26.96
CA ALA A 527 28.51 -24.06 27.28
C ALA A 527 28.48 -22.63 26.70
N SER A 528 29.14 -21.68 27.40
CA SER A 528 29.35 -20.34 26.87
C SER A 528 30.34 -20.38 25.69
N PRO A 529 29.96 -19.97 24.47
CA PRO A 529 30.86 -19.93 23.33
C PRO A 529 32.13 -19.10 23.58
N ASP A 530 31.99 -17.99 24.30
CA ASP A 530 33.09 -17.08 24.61
C ASP A 530 34.07 -17.73 25.59
N MET A 531 33.58 -18.38 26.63
CA MET A 531 34.42 -19.13 27.55
C MET A 531 35.09 -20.32 26.87
N VAL A 532 34.37 -21.08 26.03
CA VAL A 532 34.92 -22.17 25.24
C VAL A 532 36.08 -21.66 24.35
N ASN A 533 35.88 -20.54 23.65
CA ASN A 533 36.92 -19.92 22.81
C ASN A 533 38.12 -19.49 23.63
N GLN A 534 37.92 -18.91 24.81
CA GLN A 534 39.00 -18.48 25.70
C GLN A 534 39.80 -19.68 26.19
N ILE A 535 39.13 -20.69 26.72
CA ILE A 535 39.78 -21.92 27.24
C ILE A 535 40.54 -22.65 26.12
N LEU A 536 39.93 -22.80 24.94
CA LEU A 536 40.58 -23.39 23.78
C LEU A 536 41.86 -22.62 23.37
N LYS A 537 41.80 -21.29 23.33
CA LYS A 537 42.97 -20.45 23.02
C LYS A 537 44.08 -20.59 24.06
N GLU A 538 43.76 -20.76 25.33
CA GLU A 538 44.72 -20.98 26.39
C GLU A 538 45.37 -22.36 26.32
N LYS A 539 44.56 -23.41 26.06
CA LYS A 539 45.03 -24.79 26.02
C LYS A 539 45.73 -25.19 24.70
N LEU A 540 45.46 -24.48 23.63
CA LEU A 540 46.06 -24.70 22.31
C LEU A 540 47.33 -23.86 22.05
N LYS A 541 47.66 -22.92 22.93
CA LYS A 541 48.97 -22.27 22.91
C LYS A 541 50.07 -23.30 23.16
#